data_7c635d175281e36ba097fc2fff1fb14a
#
_entry.id   7c635d175281e36ba097fc2fff1fb14a
#
_cell.length_a   1.000
_cell.length_b   1.000
_cell.length_c   1.000
_cell.angle_alpha   90.00
_cell.angle_beta   90.00
_cell.angle_gamma   90.00
#
_symmetry.space_group_name_H-M   'P 1'
#
loop_
_entity.id
_entity.type
_entity.pdbx_description
1 polymer ?
#
loop_
_entity_poly.entity_id
_entity_poly.type
_entity_poly.pdbx_seq_one_letter_code
_entity_poly.pdbx_strand_id
1 'polypeptide(L)'
;MENERQKTKGRLEKKMSKKLDAREYEAELIRVLDGDTIDCYIDLGFDIKIKKRVRYKGIDTWESRTKDLAEKEKGLAAKARNKELLEAGVFKLISHGTGKFGRVLGEIFVSPDYVGEHIIECINSVNSDIDLSLDGWVSVNDILIEEGHAYDYHGGKKKDYKAEIKEEKENQEKSVKDI
;
A
#
# COMPACT_ATOMS: atom_id res chain seq x y z
N MET A 1 -19.50 -42.04 8.08
CA MET A 1 -18.66 -41.86 6.88
C MET A 1 -19.09 -40.66 6.02
N GLU A 2 -20.33 -40.39 5.79
CA GLU A 2 -20.84 -39.26 5.00
C GLU A 2 -20.58 -37.89 5.67
N ASN A 3 -20.75 -37.84 6.99
CA ASN A 3 -20.54 -36.60 7.78
C ASN A 3 -19.08 -36.16 7.86
N GLU A 4 -18.11 -37.08 7.79
CA GLU A 4 -16.69 -36.75 7.74
C GLU A 4 -16.27 -36.25 6.35
N ARG A 5 -16.86 -36.82 5.29
CA ARG A 5 -16.62 -36.35 3.92
C ARG A 5 -17.13 -34.92 3.69
N GLN A 6 -18.29 -34.57 4.27
CA GLN A 6 -18.84 -33.21 4.20
C GLN A 6 -18.00 -32.21 5.00
N LYS A 7 -17.52 -32.56 6.19
CA LYS A 7 -16.60 -31.71 6.98
C LYS A 7 -15.26 -31.48 6.28
N THR A 8 -14.71 -32.54 5.66
CA THR A 8 -13.44 -32.45 4.92
C THR A 8 -13.60 -31.61 3.66
N LYS A 9 -14.72 -31.76 2.94
CA LYS A 9 -15.05 -30.95 1.75
C LYS A 9 -15.19 -29.46 2.11
N GLY A 10 -15.95 -29.13 3.14
CA GLY A 10 -16.12 -27.75 3.61
C GLY A 10 -14.81 -27.12 4.11
N ARG A 11 -13.90 -27.91 4.72
CA ARG A 11 -12.58 -27.46 5.14
C ARG A 11 -11.64 -27.20 3.96
N LEU A 12 -11.72 -28.06 2.92
CA LEU A 12 -10.97 -27.89 1.67
C LEU A 12 -11.46 -26.68 0.87
N GLU A 13 -12.80 -26.51 0.76
CA GLU A 13 -13.40 -25.36 0.09
C GLU A 13 -13.05 -24.05 0.80
N LYS A 14 -13.07 -24.01 2.14
CA LYS A 14 -12.67 -22.84 2.93
C LYS A 14 -11.16 -22.56 2.83
N LYS A 15 -10.30 -23.60 2.72
CA LYS A 15 -8.86 -23.47 2.54
C LYS A 15 -8.51 -23.04 1.10
N MET A 16 -9.25 -23.51 0.10
CA MET A 16 -9.11 -23.08 -1.30
C MET A 16 -9.61 -21.65 -1.48
N SER A 17 -10.75 -21.26 -0.90
CA SER A 17 -11.25 -19.88 -0.91
C SER A 17 -10.23 -18.93 -0.30
N LYS A 18 -9.67 -19.27 0.85
CA LYS A 18 -8.67 -18.42 1.52
C LYS A 18 -7.35 -18.30 0.73
N LYS A 19 -7.01 -19.29 -0.12
CA LYS A 19 -5.83 -19.25 -1.00
C LYS A 19 -6.12 -18.48 -2.30
N LEU A 20 -7.39 -18.25 -2.64
CA LEU A 20 -7.82 -17.49 -3.82
C LEU A 20 -8.00 -16.00 -3.52
N ASP A 21 -7.98 -15.58 -2.26
CA ASP A 21 -8.27 -14.20 -1.85
C ASP A 21 -7.09 -13.24 -2.07
N ALA A 22 -5.85 -13.74 -2.15
CA ALA A 22 -4.68 -12.95 -2.49
C ALA A 22 -3.96 -13.60 -3.67
N ARG A 23 -3.80 -12.87 -4.76
CA ARG A 23 -3.13 -13.32 -5.98
C ARG A 23 -2.03 -12.35 -6.34
N GLU A 24 -0.87 -12.90 -6.69
CA GLU A 24 0.26 -12.15 -7.23
C GLU A 24 0.13 -12.00 -8.75
N TYR A 25 0.40 -10.79 -9.22
CA TYR A 25 0.43 -10.44 -10.62
C TYR A 25 1.63 -9.53 -10.91
N GLU A 26 2.15 -9.63 -12.12
CA GLU A 26 2.96 -8.55 -12.68
C GLU A 26 2.05 -7.42 -13.17
N ALA A 27 2.50 -6.19 -13.01
CA ALA A 27 1.73 -5.02 -13.41
C ALA A 27 2.64 -3.91 -13.94
N GLU A 28 2.08 -3.10 -14.85
CA GLU A 28 2.75 -1.97 -15.46
C GLU A 28 2.02 -0.67 -15.09
N LEU A 29 2.78 0.32 -14.63
CA LEU A 29 2.23 1.63 -14.26
C LEU A 29 1.70 2.37 -15.49
N ILE A 30 0.47 2.88 -15.39
CA ILE A 30 -0.08 3.85 -16.33
C ILE A 30 0.12 5.26 -15.77
N ARG A 31 -0.30 5.47 -14.51
CA ARG A 31 -0.14 6.75 -13.82
C ARG A 31 -0.41 6.64 -12.32
N VAL A 32 0.21 7.50 -11.55
CA VAL A 32 -0.09 7.71 -10.13
C VAL A 32 -1.19 8.77 -10.02
N LEU A 33 -2.26 8.44 -9.32
CA LEU A 33 -3.42 9.33 -9.09
C LEU A 33 -3.28 10.09 -7.77
N ASP A 34 -2.89 9.36 -6.71
CA ASP A 34 -2.67 9.86 -5.36
C ASP A 34 -1.56 9.10 -4.65
N GLY A 35 -1.21 9.45 -3.43
CA GLY A 35 -0.16 8.77 -2.68
C GLY A 35 -0.38 7.25 -2.53
N ASP A 36 -1.63 6.80 -2.55
CA ASP A 36 -2.03 5.42 -2.34
C ASP A 36 -2.95 4.84 -3.43
N THR A 37 -2.99 5.49 -4.59
CA THR A 37 -3.88 5.09 -5.68
C THR A 37 -3.21 5.25 -7.04
N ILE A 38 -3.20 4.18 -7.83
CA ILE A 38 -2.62 4.13 -9.18
C ILE A 38 -3.61 3.57 -10.20
N ASP A 39 -3.42 3.91 -11.46
CA ASP A 39 -3.96 3.17 -12.61
C ASP A 39 -2.81 2.35 -13.23
N CYS A 40 -3.04 1.06 -13.48
CA CYS A 40 -2.06 0.14 -14.06
C CYS A 40 -2.69 -0.86 -15.02
N TYR A 41 -1.85 -1.49 -15.82
CA TYR A 41 -2.18 -2.73 -16.53
C TYR A 41 -1.73 -3.90 -15.65
N ILE A 42 -2.63 -4.84 -15.38
CA ILE A 42 -2.36 -6.09 -14.66
C ILE A 42 -2.23 -7.19 -15.71
N ASP A 43 -1.12 -7.90 -15.69
CA ASP A 43 -0.87 -9.05 -16.55
C ASP A 43 -1.58 -10.30 -15.98
N LEU A 44 -2.45 -10.90 -16.78
CA LEU A 44 -3.18 -12.13 -16.42
C LEU A 44 -2.56 -13.36 -17.04
N GLY A 45 -1.44 -13.20 -17.74
CA GLY A 45 -0.88 -14.24 -18.57
C GLY A 45 -1.61 -14.35 -19.92
N PHE A 46 -1.09 -15.24 -20.78
CA PHE A 46 -1.66 -15.50 -22.11
C PHE A 46 -1.81 -14.24 -22.99
N ASP A 47 -0.89 -13.28 -22.85
CA ASP A 47 -0.91 -11.97 -23.53
C ASP A 47 -2.15 -11.11 -23.20
N ILE A 48 -2.82 -11.39 -22.08
CA ILE A 48 -3.99 -10.65 -21.63
C ILE A 48 -3.59 -9.67 -20.53
N LYS A 49 -3.73 -8.37 -20.82
CA LYS A 49 -3.55 -7.30 -19.82
C LYS A 49 -4.87 -6.56 -19.62
N ILE A 50 -5.22 -6.30 -18.36
CA ILE A 50 -6.41 -5.52 -18.01
C ILE A 50 -6.02 -4.22 -17.33
N LYS A 51 -6.67 -3.14 -17.72
CA LYS A 51 -6.52 -1.84 -17.03
C LYS A 51 -7.36 -1.83 -15.76
N LYS A 52 -6.73 -1.55 -14.64
CA LYS A 52 -7.40 -1.42 -13.33
C LYS A 52 -6.89 -0.23 -12.55
N ARG A 53 -7.75 0.26 -11.67
CA ARG A 53 -7.38 1.17 -10.60
C ARG A 53 -7.11 0.36 -9.35
N VAL A 54 -5.94 0.55 -8.76
CA VAL A 54 -5.52 -0.09 -7.53
C VAL A 54 -5.50 0.95 -6.42
N ARG A 55 -6.15 0.64 -5.30
CA ARG A 55 -6.06 1.34 -4.03
C ARG A 55 -5.18 0.52 -3.11
N TYR A 56 -4.17 1.13 -2.54
CA TYR A 56 -3.27 0.43 -1.64
C TYR A 56 -4.02 -0.03 -0.39
N LYS A 57 -3.83 -1.29 -0.04
CA LYS A 57 -4.47 -1.90 1.12
C LYS A 57 -3.66 -1.61 2.38
N GLY A 58 -4.37 -1.40 3.49
CA GLY A 58 -3.75 -1.22 4.80
C GLY A 58 -3.22 0.18 5.07
N ILE A 59 -3.18 1.07 4.08
CA ILE A 59 -2.69 2.44 4.25
C ILE A 59 -3.66 3.49 3.75
N ASP A 60 -3.49 4.71 4.23
CA ASP A 60 -4.11 5.93 3.68
C ASP A 60 -3.08 7.06 3.65
N THR A 61 -3.21 7.97 2.71
CA THR A 61 -2.35 9.14 2.55
C THR A 61 -3.16 10.41 2.68
N TRP A 62 -2.48 11.55 2.91
CA TRP A 62 -3.14 12.85 2.93
C TRP A 62 -3.70 13.18 1.54
N GLU A 63 -4.79 13.93 1.50
CA GLU A 63 -5.50 14.24 0.26
C GLU A 63 -4.72 15.26 -0.58
N SER A 64 -4.27 14.89 -1.77
CA SER A 64 -3.56 15.80 -2.69
C SER A 64 -4.48 16.84 -3.34
N ARG A 65 -5.80 16.66 -3.26
CA ARG A 65 -6.82 17.52 -3.90
C ARG A 65 -7.68 18.30 -2.90
N THR A 66 -7.21 18.45 -1.67
CA THR A 66 -7.89 19.25 -0.65
C THR A 66 -7.72 20.76 -0.88
N LYS A 67 -8.58 21.57 -0.24
CA LYS A 67 -8.45 23.03 -0.18
C LYS A 67 -7.50 23.48 0.93
N ASP A 68 -7.21 22.63 1.89
CA ASP A 68 -6.23 22.89 2.93
C ASP A 68 -4.83 22.78 2.32
N LEU A 69 -4.08 23.87 2.35
CA LEU A 69 -2.79 23.95 1.66
C LEU A 69 -1.74 23.07 2.30
N ALA A 70 -1.75 22.94 3.62
CA ALA A 70 -0.77 22.16 4.34
C ALA A 70 -1.03 20.63 4.17
N GLU A 71 -2.30 20.21 4.24
CA GLU A 71 -2.68 18.83 3.89
C GLU A 71 -2.33 18.50 2.44
N LYS A 72 -2.62 19.43 1.53
CA LYS A 72 -2.32 19.27 0.10
C LYS A 72 -0.83 19.08 -0.15
N GLU A 73 0.03 19.81 0.54
CA GLU A 73 1.47 19.68 0.43
C GLU A 73 1.94 18.27 0.81
N LYS A 74 1.49 17.75 1.96
CA LYS A 74 1.77 16.36 2.37
C LYS A 74 1.21 15.34 1.37
N GLY A 75 -0.01 15.53 0.88
CA GLY A 75 -0.61 14.66 -0.13
C GLY A 75 0.14 14.68 -1.47
N LEU A 76 0.61 15.84 -1.90
CA LEU A 76 1.44 15.95 -3.11
C LEU A 76 2.82 15.32 -2.92
N ALA A 77 3.43 15.44 -1.74
CA ALA A 77 4.69 14.79 -1.41
C ALA A 77 4.53 13.25 -1.45
N ALA A 78 3.49 12.70 -0.83
CA ALA A 78 3.19 11.28 -0.88
C ALA A 78 2.98 10.79 -2.33
N LYS A 79 2.26 11.55 -3.14
CA LYS A 79 2.05 11.23 -4.56
C LYS A 79 3.36 11.27 -5.36
N ALA A 80 4.22 12.26 -5.11
CA ALA A 80 5.52 12.38 -5.78
C ALA A 80 6.42 11.19 -5.41
N ARG A 81 6.46 10.83 -4.12
CA ARG A 81 7.25 9.68 -3.65
C ARG A 81 6.75 8.36 -4.23
N ASN A 82 5.43 8.14 -4.25
CA ASN A 82 4.85 6.96 -4.88
C ASN A 82 5.21 6.88 -6.38
N LYS A 83 5.23 8.01 -7.08
CA LYS A 83 5.64 8.05 -8.49
C LYS A 83 7.12 7.67 -8.66
N GLU A 84 7.99 8.15 -7.79
CA GLU A 84 9.42 7.84 -7.79
C GLU A 84 9.66 6.34 -7.54
N LEU A 85 9.02 5.76 -6.53
CA LEU A 85 9.11 4.32 -6.22
C LEU A 85 8.65 3.42 -7.38
N LEU A 86 7.74 3.91 -8.21
CA LEU A 86 7.22 3.18 -9.38
C LEU A 86 7.84 3.64 -10.71
N GLU A 87 8.95 4.37 -10.68
CA GLU A 87 9.56 4.96 -11.89
C GLU A 87 10.00 3.90 -12.90
N ALA A 88 10.40 2.72 -12.45
CA ALA A 88 10.70 1.58 -13.31
C ALA A 88 9.53 1.14 -14.18
N GLY A 89 8.31 1.52 -13.80
CA GLY A 89 7.09 1.22 -14.55
C GLY A 89 6.55 -0.19 -14.36
N VAL A 90 7.34 -1.15 -13.88
CA VAL A 90 6.96 -2.55 -13.64
C VAL A 90 7.08 -2.86 -12.16
N PHE A 91 6.08 -3.54 -11.61
CA PHE A 91 6.01 -3.91 -10.20
C PHE A 91 5.18 -5.19 -10.02
N LYS A 92 5.29 -5.80 -8.84
CA LYS A 92 4.42 -6.89 -8.43
C LYS A 92 3.22 -6.35 -7.65
N LEU A 93 2.06 -6.90 -7.92
CA LEU A 93 0.79 -6.59 -7.26
C LEU A 93 0.26 -7.82 -6.54
N ILE A 94 0.10 -7.76 -5.22
CA ILE A 94 -0.72 -8.72 -4.48
C ILE A 94 -2.14 -8.18 -4.40
N SER A 95 -3.06 -8.81 -5.13
CA SER A 95 -4.47 -8.42 -5.14
C SER A 95 -5.24 -9.13 -4.02
N HIS A 96 -5.93 -8.35 -3.20
CA HIS A 96 -6.86 -8.80 -2.16
C HIS A 96 -8.33 -8.71 -2.60
N GLY A 97 -8.56 -8.72 -3.90
CA GLY A 97 -9.89 -8.64 -4.48
C GLY A 97 -10.32 -7.20 -4.80
N THR A 98 -11.62 -7.03 -5.01
CA THR A 98 -12.19 -5.74 -5.42
C THR A 98 -12.90 -5.08 -4.24
N GLY A 99 -12.47 -3.88 -3.91
CA GLY A 99 -13.09 -3.04 -2.88
C GLY A 99 -14.29 -2.26 -3.41
N LYS A 100 -14.76 -1.31 -2.59
CA LYS A 100 -15.82 -0.39 -2.96
C LYS A 100 -15.45 0.37 -4.23
N PHE A 101 -16.44 0.70 -5.05
CA PHE A 101 -16.28 1.43 -6.34
C PHE A 101 -15.45 0.69 -7.41
N GLY A 102 -15.34 -0.65 -7.34
CA GLY A 102 -14.68 -1.44 -8.37
C GLY A 102 -13.15 -1.30 -8.43
N ARG A 103 -12.53 -0.68 -7.42
CA ARG A 103 -11.07 -0.59 -7.31
C ARG A 103 -10.50 -1.91 -6.77
N VAL A 104 -9.38 -2.35 -7.33
CA VAL A 104 -8.61 -3.45 -6.75
C VAL A 104 -7.98 -2.98 -5.44
N LEU A 105 -8.10 -3.77 -4.38
CA LEU A 105 -7.34 -3.57 -3.15
C LEU A 105 -6.04 -4.36 -3.28
N GLY A 106 -4.90 -3.69 -3.21
CA GLY A 106 -3.62 -4.33 -3.47
C GLY A 106 -2.47 -3.81 -2.63
N GLU A 107 -1.50 -4.67 -2.48
CA GLU A 107 -0.17 -4.33 -1.97
C GLU A 107 0.79 -4.31 -3.15
N ILE A 108 1.65 -3.30 -3.20
CA ILE A 108 2.57 -3.07 -4.31
C ILE A 108 3.99 -3.36 -3.86
N PHE A 109 4.73 -4.09 -4.68
CA PHE A 109 6.12 -4.45 -4.41
C PHE A 109 7.00 -4.05 -5.59
N VAL A 110 8.15 -3.47 -5.28
CA VAL A 110 9.16 -3.05 -6.27
C VAL A 110 10.47 -3.79 -6.04
N SER A 111 11.27 -3.91 -7.08
CA SER A 111 12.61 -4.49 -6.95
C SER A 111 13.48 -3.64 -6.02
N PRO A 112 14.30 -4.24 -5.16
CA PRO A 112 15.25 -3.53 -4.29
C PRO A 112 16.20 -2.61 -5.07
N ASP A 113 16.47 -2.92 -6.34
CA ASP A 113 17.34 -2.12 -7.21
C ASP A 113 16.84 -0.68 -7.42
N TYR A 114 15.55 -0.44 -7.14
CA TYR A 114 14.90 0.88 -7.27
C TYR A 114 14.69 1.63 -5.95
N VAL A 115 15.02 0.99 -4.82
CA VAL A 115 14.98 1.62 -3.49
C VAL A 115 16.39 1.59 -2.90
N GLY A 116 16.84 2.70 -2.33
CA GLY A 116 18.18 2.76 -1.72
C GLY A 116 18.33 1.78 -0.57
N GLU A 117 19.55 1.28 -0.36
CA GLU A 117 19.88 0.34 0.75
C GLU A 117 19.41 0.86 2.11
N HIS A 118 19.50 2.17 2.34
CA HIS A 118 19.04 2.81 3.57
C HIS A 118 17.54 2.55 3.86
N ILE A 119 16.70 2.58 2.84
CA ILE A 119 15.26 2.30 3.00
C ILE A 119 15.05 0.83 3.38
N ILE A 120 15.78 -0.08 2.75
CA ILE A 120 15.72 -1.52 3.06
C ILE A 120 16.19 -1.77 4.51
N GLU A 121 17.24 -1.11 4.95
CA GLU A 121 17.73 -1.21 6.33
C GLU A 121 16.71 -0.65 7.33
N CYS A 122 16.09 0.50 7.05
CA CYS A 122 15.04 1.08 7.90
C CYS A 122 13.85 0.12 8.03
N ILE A 123 13.35 -0.41 6.92
CA ILE A 123 12.23 -1.35 6.91
C ILE A 123 12.58 -2.60 7.73
N ASN A 124 13.76 -3.16 7.52
CA ASN A 124 14.23 -4.36 8.25
C ASN A 124 14.44 -4.10 9.75
N SER A 125 14.80 -2.87 10.15
CA SER A 125 15.03 -2.52 11.55
C SER A 125 13.74 -2.31 12.33
N VAL A 126 12.69 -1.82 11.70
CA VAL A 126 11.40 -1.51 12.34
C VAL A 126 10.48 -2.73 12.41
N ASN A 127 10.52 -3.59 11.42
CA ASN A 127 9.68 -4.77 11.34
C ASN A 127 10.52 -6.02 11.06
N SER A 128 10.91 -6.71 12.14
CA SER A 128 11.50 -8.05 12.01
C SER A 128 10.56 -9.08 11.34
N ASP A 129 9.29 -8.71 11.13
CA ASP A 129 8.24 -9.51 10.53
C ASP A 129 7.81 -9.01 9.13
N ILE A 130 8.52 -8.05 8.52
CA ILE A 130 8.30 -7.76 7.10
C ILE A 130 8.71 -9.00 6.32
N ASP A 131 7.68 -9.71 5.93
CA ASP A 131 7.79 -10.86 5.07
C ASP A 131 8.29 -10.37 3.69
N LEU A 132 9.61 -10.35 3.52
CA LEU A 132 10.27 -10.23 2.21
C LEU A 132 9.97 -11.46 1.34
N SER A 133 8.79 -12.09 1.58
CA SER A 133 8.35 -13.35 0.98
C SER A 133 8.17 -13.31 -0.52
N LEU A 134 8.33 -12.14 -1.14
CA LEU A 134 8.34 -11.98 -2.58
C LEU A 134 9.77 -11.91 -3.13
N ASP A 135 10.61 -12.92 -2.82
CA ASP A 135 11.94 -13.06 -3.40
C ASP A 135 12.82 -11.79 -3.30
N GLY A 136 12.76 -11.10 -2.16
CA GLY A 136 13.51 -9.88 -1.90
C GLY A 136 12.89 -8.57 -2.45
N TRP A 137 11.67 -8.62 -2.96
CA TRP A 137 10.95 -7.40 -3.36
C TRP A 137 10.46 -6.61 -2.14
N VAL A 138 10.41 -5.30 -2.26
CA VAL A 138 10.13 -4.37 -1.15
C VAL A 138 8.73 -3.77 -1.29
N SER A 139 7.99 -3.75 -0.17
CA SER A 139 6.63 -3.20 -0.11
C SER A 139 6.65 -1.67 -0.22
N VAL A 140 6.01 -1.14 -1.23
CA VAL A 140 5.78 0.31 -1.40
C VAL A 140 4.88 0.85 -0.29
N ASN A 141 3.92 0.05 0.16
CA ASN A 141 3.03 0.41 1.25
C ASN A 141 3.82 0.70 2.53
N ASP A 142 4.77 -0.17 2.86
CA ASP A 142 5.58 -0.05 4.07
C ASP A 142 6.59 1.11 3.97
N ILE A 143 7.22 1.30 2.80
CA ILE A 143 8.09 2.46 2.55
C ILE A 143 7.34 3.77 2.79
N LEU A 144 6.13 3.91 2.26
CA LEU A 144 5.34 5.13 2.40
C LEU A 144 4.96 5.40 3.86
N ILE A 145 4.71 4.37 4.67
CA ILE A 145 4.48 4.52 6.12
C ILE A 145 5.76 4.94 6.82
N GLU A 146 6.87 4.24 6.58
CA GLU A 146 8.14 4.48 7.25
C GLU A 146 8.69 5.89 6.99
N GLU A 147 8.52 6.38 5.76
CA GLU A 147 8.90 7.75 5.39
C GLU A 147 7.87 8.82 5.84
N GLY A 148 6.78 8.43 6.51
CA GLY A 148 5.75 9.35 7.01
C GLY A 148 4.83 9.93 5.91
N HIS A 149 4.83 9.33 4.72
CA HIS A 149 3.95 9.71 3.62
C HIS A 149 2.55 9.08 3.72
N ALA A 150 2.43 8.00 4.47
CA ALA A 150 1.19 7.28 4.71
C ALA A 150 1.05 6.90 6.18
N TYR A 151 -0.13 6.47 6.57
CA TYR A 151 -0.41 5.90 7.89
C TYR A 151 -1.27 4.65 7.77
N ASP A 152 -1.21 3.78 8.79
CA ASP A 152 -2.01 2.55 8.85
C ASP A 152 -3.50 2.86 8.80
N TYR A 153 -4.21 2.18 7.88
CA TYR A 153 -5.64 2.35 7.70
C TYR A 153 -6.32 1.04 7.28
N HIS A 154 -7.10 0.48 8.17
CA HIS A 154 -7.84 -0.77 7.95
C HIS A 154 -9.35 -0.56 7.78
N GLY A 155 -9.75 0.63 7.40
CA GLY A 155 -11.14 1.04 7.28
C GLY A 155 -11.65 1.80 8.53
N GLY A 156 -12.77 2.49 8.37
CA GLY A 156 -13.34 3.31 9.43
C GLY A 156 -13.21 4.80 9.16
N LYS A 157 -13.05 5.60 10.22
CA LYS A 157 -12.87 7.06 10.12
C LYS A 157 -11.41 7.35 9.78
N LYS A 158 -11.17 8.16 8.75
CA LYS A 158 -9.83 8.66 8.39
C LYS A 158 -9.27 9.55 9.52
N LYS A 159 -7.94 9.65 9.62
CA LYS A 159 -7.29 10.62 10.50
C LYS A 159 -7.73 12.04 10.15
N ASP A 160 -7.91 12.86 11.17
CA ASP A 160 -8.21 14.29 11.00
C ASP A 160 -6.89 15.06 10.92
N TYR A 161 -6.57 15.50 9.72
CA TYR A 161 -5.35 16.24 9.43
C TYR A 161 -5.18 17.49 10.32
N LYS A 162 -6.28 18.20 10.62
CA LYS A 162 -6.23 19.41 11.47
C LYS A 162 -5.84 19.10 12.91
N ALA A 163 -6.28 17.96 13.43
CA ALA A 163 -5.90 17.52 14.76
C ALA A 163 -4.40 17.18 14.82
N GLU A 164 -3.88 16.48 13.81
CA GLU A 164 -2.47 16.08 13.74
C GLU A 164 -1.53 17.29 13.62
N ILE A 165 -1.82 18.25 12.75
CA ILE A 165 -1.03 19.51 12.65
C ILE A 165 -1.03 20.29 13.98
N LYS A 166 -2.14 20.29 14.70
CA LYS A 166 -2.22 20.96 15.98
C LYS A 166 -1.29 20.32 16.99
N GLU A 167 -1.27 18.98 17.05
CA GLU A 167 -0.35 18.23 17.93
C GLU A 167 1.12 18.44 17.54
N GLU A 168 1.45 18.41 16.24
CA GLU A 168 2.81 18.68 15.74
C GLU A 168 3.30 20.07 16.16
N LYS A 169 2.47 21.12 16.01
CA LYS A 169 2.81 22.49 16.43
C LYS A 169 2.99 22.62 17.92
N GLU A 170 2.09 22.04 18.72
CA GLU A 170 2.19 22.04 20.18
C GLU A 170 3.47 21.34 20.67
N ASN A 171 3.87 20.25 20.01
CA ASN A 171 5.11 19.53 20.33
C ASN A 171 6.36 20.32 19.94
N GLN A 172 6.36 21.00 18.79
CA GLN A 172 7.45 21.90 18.38
C GLN A 172 7.61 23.09 19.33
N GLU A 173 6.52 23.71 19.76
CA GLU A 173 6.56 24.82 20.72
C GLU A 173 7.07 24.40 22.10
N LYS A 174 6.81 23.15 22.54
CA LYS A 174 7.35 22.60 23.77
C LYS A 174 8.85 22.37 23.68
N SER A 175 9.33 21.78 22.58
CA SER A 175 10.77 21.53 22.35
C SER A 175 11.60 22.81 22.31
N VAL A 176 11.02 23.95 21.88
CA VAL A 176 11.72 25.25 21.81
C VAL A 176 11.75 25.93 23.20
N LYS A 177 10.84 25.60 24.11
CA LYS A 177 10.80 26.17 25.48
C LYS A 177 11.73 25.47 26.47
N ASP A 178 12.19 24.29 26.14
CA ASP A 178 13.09 23.46 26.98
C ASP A 178 14.58 23.65 26.65
N ILE A 179 14.92 24.64 25.79
CA ILE A 179 16.27 25.10 25.48
C ILE A 179 16.52 26.47 26.10
#